data_c70953b99ca9c30340aef2d8559e1864
#
_entry.id   c70953b99ca9c30340aef2d8559e1864
#
_cell.length_a   1.000
_cell.length_b   1.000
_cell.length_c   1.000
_cell.angle_alpha   90.00
_cell.angle_beta   90.00
_cell.angle_gamma   90.00
#
_symmetry.space_group_name_H-M   'P 1'
#
loop_
_entity.id
_entity.type
_entity.pdbx_description
1 polymer ?
#
loop_
_entity_poly.entity_id
_entity_poly.type
_entity_poly.pdbx_seq_one_letter_code
_entity_poly.pdbx_strand_id
1 'polypeptide(L)'
;MHAVCTDPPYGILEFTEKELAKLRAGRGGVWRLPPKVGGSHRDPLPRFTVLTDEQKRHLRDYFRDWGRLLMNPLVPGAHVCVAGHPILQHHVQGAMTEAGFEVRPAIMRLYYSFRGGDRPKNAEAEFPEVCVSPKGAYEPWMLFRKPVDTKTVAENLRRWKTGALRRLSTDKPLPDAIPSGRTPKREEAISNHPCLKPQHFMRIIVRSLLPLGEGMILDPFMGSGSSIAAAEAVGYTATGLELDTEYFRLAERAIPRLAALYPEFKGQAIDVELNGSVERDEPQDQLALVLVETPKH
;
A
#
# COMPACT_ATOMS: atom_id res chain seq x y z
N MET A 1 20.72 -3.05 -3.52
CA MET A 1 19.41 -3.36 -2.89
C MET A 1 18.70 -4.42 -3.71
N HIS A 2 17.99 -5.36 -3.06
CA HIS A 2 17.37 -6.51 -3.72
C HIS A 2 15.86 -6.31 -3.96
N ALA A 3 15.24 -5.40 -3.22
CA ALA A 3 13.88 -4.95 -3.46
C ALA A 3 13.58 -3.58 -2.83
N VAL A 4 12.49 -2.96 -3.26
CA VAL A 4 11.88 -1.78 -2.63
C VAL A 4 10.44 -2.14 -2.24
N CYS A 5 10.05 -1.76 -1.03
CA CYS A 5 8.66 -1.85 -0.56
C CYS A 5 8.30 -0.55 0.13
N THR A 6 7.40 0.24 -0.45
CA THR A 6 7.20 1.62 0.00
C THR A 6 5.78 2.12 -0.22
N ASP A 7 5.35 3.03 0.67
CA ASP A 7 4.07 3.71 0.64
C ASP A 7 4.30 5.24 0.57
N PRO A 8 4.65 5.76 -0.64
CA PRO A 8 4.93 7.17 -0.81
C PRO A 8 3.66 8.02 -0.71
N PRO A 9 3.76 9.33 -0.50
CA PRO A 9 2.62 10.24 -0.64
C PRO A 9 1.95 10.08 -2.02
N TYR A 10 0.64 9.80 -2.04
CA TYR A 10 -0.10 9.53 -3.29
C TYR A 10 -0.30 10.76 -4.18
N GLY A 11 -0.12 11.95 -3.64
CA GLY A 11 -0.19 13.21 -4.34
C GLY A 11 0.81 14.19 -3.75
N ILE A 12 1.43 14.99 -4.59
CA ILE A 12 2.47 15.94 -4.22
C ILE A 12 1.89 17.25 -3.64
N LEU A 13 0.55 17.33 -3.52
CA LEU A 13 -0.13 18.57 -3.17
C LEU A 13 -0.54 18.56 -1.71
N GLU A 14 -0.03 19.55 -1.02
CA GLU A 14 -0.54 19.97 0.27
C GLU A 14 -1.85 20.75 0.10
N PHE A 15 -2.68 20.71 1.15
CA PHE A 15 -3.85 21.56 1.20
C PHE A 15 -3.44 23.02 1.35
N THR A 16 -4.09 23.91 0.59
CA THR A 16 -3.96 25.35 0.81
C THR A 16 -4.51 25.75 2.18
N GLU A 17 -4.04 26.85 2.77
CA GLU A 17 -4.55 27.37 4.04
C GLU A 17 -6.08 27.52 4.07
N LYS A 18 -6.67 27.93 2.94
CA LYS A 18 -8.13 28.04 2.79
C LYS A 18 -8.83 26.67 2.93
N GLU A 19 -8.20 25.63 2.46
CA GLU A 19 -8.72 24.27 2.52
C GLU A 19 -8.50 23.66 3.90
N LEU A 20 -7.37 23.93 4.52
CA LEU A 20 -7.09 23.59 5.92
C LEU A 20 -8.10 24.27 6.86
N ALA A 21 -8.44 25.54 6.61
CA ALA A 21 -9.46 26.25 7.37
C ALA A 21 -10.86 25.61 7.20
N LYS A 22 -11.22 25.16 5.99
CA LYS A 22 -12.46 24.41 5.76
C LYS A 22 -12.45 23.06 6.47
N LEU A 23 -11.32 22.37 6.48
CA LEU A 23 -11.13 21.12 7.20
C LEU A 23 -11.35 21.32 8.70
N ARG A 24 -10.66 22.30 9.29
CA ARG A 24 -10.80 22.65 10.71
C ARG A 24 -12.21 23.05 11.11
N ALA A 25 -12.95 23.68 10.18
CA ALA A 25 -14.34 24.08 10.38
C ALA A 25 -15.37 22.95 10.13
N GLY A 26 -14.95 21.75 9.71
CA GLY A 26 -15.83 20.62 9.38
C GLY A 26 -16.77 20.88 8.20
N ARG A 27 -16.43 21.80 7.29
CA ARG A 27 -17.27 22.22 6.17
C ARG A 27 -16.87 21.56 4.87
N GLY A 28 -17.86 21.00 4.16
CA GLY A 28 -17.74 20.49 2.79
C GLY A 28 -17.32 19.01 2.65
N GLY A 29 -17.86 18.30 1.72
CA GLY A 29 -17.52 16.96 1.17
C GLY A 29 -16.89 15.96 2.15
N VAL A 30 -15.66 15.56 1.86
CA VAL A 30 -14.82 14.67 2.69
C VAL A 30 -14.64 15.17 4.13
N TRP A 31 -14.90 16.44 4.38
CA TRP A 31 -14.76 17.15 5.65
C TRP A 31 -15.95 16.96 6.62
N ARG A 32 -17.00 16.24 6.21
CA ARG A 32 -18.11 15.87 7.11
C ARG A 32 -17.70 14.87 8.20
N LEU A 33 -16.56 14.23 8.03
CA LEU A 33 -16.00 13.38 9.07
C LEU A 33 -15.31 14.29 10.11
N PRO A 34 -15.60 14.15 11.41
CA PRO A 34 -14.97 14.97 12.44
C PRO A 34 -13.44 14.82 12.35
N PRO A 35 -12.68 15.87 12.73
CA PRO A 35 -11.22 15.86 12.72
C PRO A 35 -10.63 14.80 13.67
N LYS A 36 -11.46 14.21 14.51
CA LYS A 36 -11.14 13.06 15.35
C LYS A 36 -12.10 11.93 15.05
N VAL A 37 -11.63 10.86 14.41
CA VAL A 37 -12.35 9.60 14.32
C VAL A 37 -11.54 8.57 15.06
N GLY A 38 -12.13 7.95 16.06
CA GLY A 38 -11.45 6.96 16.89
C GLY A 38 -10.36 7.53 17.81
N GLY A 39 -10.40 8.83 18.15
CA GLY A 39 -9.45 9.46 19.06
C GLY A 39 -8.14 9.94 18.44
N SER A 40 -7.87 9.63 17.18
CA SER A 40 -6.65 10.08 16.47
C SER A 40 -6.90 11.39 15.74
N HIS A 41 -5.95 12.33 15.82
CA HIS A 41 -5.88 13.50 14.96
C HIS A 41 -5.71 13.02 13.51
N ARG A 42 -6.52 13.55 12.59
CA ARG A 42 -6.33 13.31 11.16
C ARG A 42 -5.58 14.49 10.57
N ASP A 43 -4.40 14.22 10.07
CA ASP A 43 -3.75 15.14 9.17
C ASP A 43 -4.50 15.23 7.84
N PRO A 44 -4.50 16.39 7.19
CA PRO A 44 -5.13 16.54 5.90
C PRO A 44 -4.47 15.60 4.89
N LEU A 45 -5.27 14.69 4.32
CA LEU A 45 -4.81 13.81 3.26
C LEU A 45 -4.62 14.62 1.96
N PRO A 46 -3.56 14.39 1.20
CA PRO A 46 -3.33 15.04 -0.08
C PRO A 46 -4.54 14.95 -1.02
N ARG A 47 -4.81 16.00 -1.79
CA ARG A 47 -5.95 16.05 -2.73
C ARG A 47 -5.62 15.36 -4.04
N PHE A 48 -5.61 14.03 -4.05
CA PHE A 48 -5.33 13.26 -5.26
C PHE A 48 -6.53 13.09 -6.21
N THR A 49 -7.75 13.42 -5.76
CA THR A 49 -9.00 13.22 -6.55
C THR A 49 -9.34 14.37 -7.49
N VAL A 50 -8.66 15.51 -7.37
CA VAL A 50 -8.93 16.75 -8.14
C VAL A 50 -7.64 17.39 -8.66
N LEU A 51 -6.68 16.58 -9.09
CA LEU A 51 -5.44 17.08 -9.66
C LEU A 51 -5.70 17.72 -11.02
N THR A 52 -5.11 18.92 -11.23
CA THR A 52 -5.06 19.54 -12.56
C THR A 52 -4.11 18.73 -13.47
N ASP A 53 -4.18 18.97 -14.77
CA ASP A 53 -3.30 18.27 -15.72
C ASP A 53 -1.83 18.63 -15.50
N GLU A 54 -1.53 19.84 -15.04
CA GLU A 54 -0.18 20.24 -14.62
C GLU A 54 0.30 19.43 -13.41
N GLN A 55 -0.54 19.27 -12.41
CA GLN A 55 -0.25 18.50 -11.21
C GLN A 55 -0.05 17.00 -11.51
N LYS A 56 -0.84 16.45 -12.45
CA LYS A 56 -0.63 15.08 -12.95
C LYS A 56 0.69 14.93 -13.69
N ARG A 57 1.12 15.95 -14.47
CA ARG A 57 2.44 15.96 -15.10
C ARG A 57 3.55 15.97 -14.06
N HIS A 58 3.47 16.85 -13.05
CA HIS A 58 4.46 16.91 -11.96
C HIS A 58 4.54 15.56 -11.21
N LEU A 59 3.41 14.92 -10.92
CA LEU A 59 3.38 13.60 -10.31
C LEU A 59 4.13 12.57 -11.16
N ARG A 60 3.88 12.57 -12.48
CA ARG A 60 4.54 11.69 -13.43
C ARG A 60 6.05 11.95 -13.51
N ASP A 61 6.45 13.23 -13.61
CA ASP A 61 7.85 13.63 -13.64
C ASP A 61 8.58 13.22 -12.36
N TYR A 62 7.96 13.42 -11.21
CA TYR A 62 8.50 12.99 -9.91
C TYR A 62 8.78 11.49 -9.86
N PHE A 63 7.78 10.64 -10.20
CA PHE A 63 7.96 9.19 -10.16
C PHE A 63 8.91 8.68 -11.23
N ARG A 64 8.98 9.32 -12.40
CA ARG A 64 9.98 9.00 -13.42
C ARG A 64 11.39 9.26 -12.93
N ASP A 65 11.63 10.42 -12.35
CA ASP A 65 12.97 10.83 -11.89
C ASP A 65 13.37 10.02 -10.64
N TRP A 66 12.44 9.78 -9.72
CA TRP A 66 12.63 8.86 -8.61
C TRP A 66 12.94 7.42 -9.09
N GLY A 67 12.22 6.94 -10.08
CA GLY A 67 12.49 5.63 -10.69
C GLY A 67 13.89 5.54 -11.27
N ARG A 68 14.35 6.58 -11.98
CA ARG A 68 15.74 6.66 -12.51
C ARG A 68 16.79 6.60 -11.40
N LEU A 69 16.54 7.29 -10.29
CA LEU A 69 17.43 7.22 -9.12
C LEU A 69 17.50 5.82 -8.54
N LEU A 70 16.37 5.10 -8.47
CA LEU A 70 16.32 3.73 -7.96
C LEU A 70 17.06 2.72 -8.84
N MET A 71 17.22 3.00 -10.14
CA MET A 71 17.93 2.06 -11.03
C MET A 71 19.37 1.79 -10.59
N ASN A 72 20.04 2.76 -9.96
CA ASN A 72 21.45 2.61 -9.57
C ASN A 72 21.67 1.67 -8.39
N PRO A 73 20.98 1.81 -7.23
CA PRO A 73 21.19 0.96 -6.07
C PRO A 73 20.59 -0.44 -6.20
N LEU A 74 19.66 -0.67 -7.15
CA LEU A 74 19.00 -1.94 -7.33
C LEU A 74 19.83 -2.91 -8.18
N VAL A 75 19.89 -4.17 -7.76
CA VAL A 75 20.45 -5.24 -8.58
C VAL A 75 19.50 -5.63 -9.73
N PRO A 76 19.99 -6.21 -10.84
CA PRO A 76 19.12 -6.70 -11.92
C PRO A 76 18.05 -7.67 -11.41
N GLY A 77 16.82 -7.51 -11.88
CA GLY A 77 15.67 -8.32 -11.45
C GLY A 77 15.04 -7.92 -10.11
N ALA A 78 15.56 -6.90 -9.42
CA ALA A 78 14.98 -6.39 -8.18
C ALA A 78 13.54 -5.89 -8.40
N HIS A 79 12.64 -6.25 -7.50
CA HIS A 79 11.26 -5.76 -7.52
C HIS A 79 11.12 -4.44 -6.75
N VAL A 80 10.25 -3.57 -7.25
CA VAL A 80 9.82 -2.32 -6.63
C VAL A 80 8.31 -2.39 -6.44
N CYS A 81 7.87 -2.46 -5.19
CA CYS A 81 6.46 -2.53 -4.82
C CYS A 81 6.04 -1.19 -4.17
N VAL A 82 5.12 -0.50 -4.82
CA VAL A 82 4.74 0.89 -4.48
C VAL A 82 3.25 0.96 -4.26
N ALA A 83 2.84 1.33 -3.04
CA ALA A 83 1.45 1.63 -2.75
C ALA A 83 0.96 2.85 -3.53
N GLY A 84 -0.30 2.89 -3.85
CA GLY A 84 -0.86 4.02 -4.59
C GLY A 84 -2.37 4.11 -4.51
N HIS A 85 -2.91 5.11 -5.20
CA HIS A 85 -4.35 5.31 -5.29
C HIS A 85 -4.88 4.81 -6.64
N PRO A 86 -6.04 4.13 -6.70
CA PRO A 86 -6.59 3.59 -7.94
C PRO A 86 -6.70 4.59 -9.10
N ILE A 87 -7.03 5.86 -8.79
CA ILE A 87 -7.16 6.91 -9.79
C ILE A 87 -5.79 7.33 -10.37
N LEU A 88 -4.71 7.25 -9.59
CA LEU A 88 -3.39 7.75 -9.97
C LEU A 88 -2.40 6.68 -10.43
N GLN A 89 -2.74 5.39 -10.24
CA GLN A 89 -1.82 4.28 -10.52
C GLN A 89 -1.28 4.29 -11.96
N HIS A 90 -2.08 4.67 -12.94
CA HIS A 90 -1.67 4.73 -14.35
C HIS A 90 -0.59 5.79 -14.62
N HIS A 91 -0.59 6.91 -13.88
CA HIS A 91 0.47 7.91 -13.96
C HIS A 91 1.78 7.38 -13.41
N VAL A 92 1.74 6.70 -12.26
CA VAL A 92 2.91 6.10 -11.63
C VAL A 92 3.46 4.95 -12.49
N GLN A 93 2.59 4.07 -13.02
CA GLN A 93 3.00 2.99 -13.90
C GLN A 93 3.68 3.51 -15.19
N GLY A 94 3.11 4.54 -15.82
CA GLY A 94 3.71 5.18 -17.00
C GLY A 94 5.08 5.78 -16.68
N ALA A 95 5.20 6.51 -15.58
CA ALA A 95 6.44 7.12 -15.14
C ALA A 95 7.56 6.11 -14.85
N MET A 96 7.23 5.01 -14.16
CA MET A 96 8.17 3.94 -13.86
C MET A 96 8.61 3.19 -15.11
N THR A 97 7.69 3.01 -16.09
CA THR A 97 8.05 2.46 -17.40
C THR A 97 9.04 3.36 -18.13
N GLU A 98 8.81 4.67 -18.14
CA GLU A 98 9.74 5.66 -18.73
C GLU A 98 11.09 5.72 -18.01
N ALA A 99 11.12 5.38 -16.73
CA ALA A 99 12.35 5.22 -15.96
C ALA A 99 13.12 3.93 -16.28
N GLY A 100 12.53 3.00 -17.05
CA GLY A 100 13.16 1.75 -17.49
C GLY A 100 12.76 0.50 -16.70
N PHE A 101 11.75 0.56 -15.84
CA PHE A 101 11.22 -0.60 -15.13
C PHE A 101 10.20 -1.37 -15.97
N GLU A 102 10.17 -2.68 -15.80
CA GLU A 102 9.11 -3.54 -16.30
C GLU A 102 7.90 -3.50 -15.38
N VAL A 103 6.72 -3.18 -15.89
CA VAL A 103 5.47 -3.27 -15.14
C VAL A 103 5.09 -4.73 -14.94
N ARG A 104 4.66 -5.09 -13.74
CA ARG A 104 4.15 -6.40 -13.36
C ARG A 104 2.71 -6.28 -12.87
N PRO A 105 1.93 -7.38 -12.83
CA PRO A 105 0.62 -7.37 -12.20
C PRO A 105 0.68 -6.77 -10.80
N ALA A 106 -0.16 -5.77 -10.52
CA ALA A 106 -0.21 -5.14 -9.21
C ALA A 106 -0.80 -6.09 -8.17
N ILE A 107 -0.40 -5.92 -6.91
CA ILE A 107 -1.00 -6.64 -5.79
C ILE A 107 -2.09 -5.75 -5.20
N MET A 108 -3.32 -6.24 -5.13
CA MET A 108 -4.45 -5.53 -4.57
C MET A 108 -4.62 -5.87 -3.10
N ARG A 109 -4.38 -4.89 -2.23
CA ARG A 109 -4.75 -5.00 -0.83
C ARG A 109 -6.26 -4.79 -0.73
N LEU A 110 -7.01 -5.83 -0.42
CA LEU A 110 -8.45 -5.76 -0.27
C LEU A 110 -8.81 -5.28 1.13
N TYR A 111 -9.45 -4.13 1.23
CA TYR A 111 -10.08 -3.67 2.46
C TYR A 111 -11.20 -2.70 2.13
N TYR A 112 -12.26 -2.74 2.91
CA TYR A 112 -13.40 -1.87 2.65
C TYR A 112 -13.12 -0.46 3.15
N SER A 113 -13.07 0.49 2.20
CA SER A 113 -12.97 1.92 2.48
C SER A 113 -14.36 2.51 2.69
N PHE A 114 -14.46 3.50 3.57
CA PHE A 114 -15.71 4.28 3.72
C PHE A 114 -15.88 5.35 2.64
N ARG A 115 -14.92 5.50 1.73
CA ARG A 115 -14.94 6.52 0.66
C ARG A 115 -15.47 5.94 -0.63
N GLY A 116 -16.18 6.77 -1.37
CA GLY A 116 -16.82 6.40 -2.61
C GLY A 116 -18.24 5.85 -2.40
N GLY A 117 -18.96 5.68 -3.50
CA GLY A 117 -20.37 5.31 -3.48
C GLY A 117 -21.29 6.45 -3.10
N ASP A 118 -20.80 7.69 -3.04
CA ASP A 118 -21.61 8.87 -2.73
C ASP A 118 -22.60 9.15 -3.86
N ARG A 119 -23.83 9.51 -3.48
CA ARG A 119 -24.84 10.02 -4.42
C ARG A 119 -24.45 11.39 -4.96
N PRO A 120 -25.03 11.82 -6.11
CA PRO A 120 -24.83 13.17 -6.64
C PRO A 120 -25.17 14.23 -5.60
N LYS A 121 -24.20 15.11 -5.32
CA LYS A 121 -24.34 16.13 -4.28
C LYS A 121 -25.47 17.08 -4.59
N ASN A 122 -26.32 17.35 -3.60
CA ASN A 122 -27.54 18.17 -3.67
C ASN A 122 -28.65 17.63 -4.59
N ALA A 123 -28.55 16.36 -5.00
CA ALA A 123 -29.55 15.65 -5.80
C ALA A 123 -29.71 14.20 -5.29
N GLU A 124 -29.37 13.95 -4.04
CA GLU A 124 -29.35 12.59 -3.44
C GLU A 124 -30.75 11.96 -3.41
N ALA A 125 -31.80 12.81 -3.26
CA ALA A 125 -33.20 12.37 -3.26
C ALA A 125 -33.74 12.18 -4.68
N GLU A 126 -33.22 12.92 -5.66
CA GLU A 126 -33.61 12.80 -7.06
C GLU A 126 -33.01 11.54 -7.71
N PHE A 127 -31.78 11.17 -7.31
CA PHE A 127 -31.04 10.00 -7.85
C PHE A 127 -30.66 9.02 -6.76
N PRO A 128 -31.62 8.35 -6.11
CA PRO A 128 -31.34 7.51 -4.95
C PRO A 128 -30.52 6.25 -5.26
N GLU A 129 -30.57 5.78 -6.52
CA GLU A 129 -29.85 4.58 -6.98
C GLU A 129 -28.56 4.88 -7.75
N VAL A 130 -28.12 6.15 -7.78
CA VAL A 130 -26.93 6.57 -8.53
C VAL A 130 -25.77 6.84 -7.57
N CYS A 131 -24.58 6.40 -7.93
CA CYS A 131 -23.35 6.81 -7.26
C CYS A 131 -22.37 7.47 -8.23
N VAL A 132 -21.68 8.52 -7.76
CA VAL A 132 -20.72 9.29 -8.55
C VAL A 132 -19.45 8.48 -8.84
N SER A 133 -19.10 7.56 -7.94
CA SER A 133 -17.95 6.66 -8.08
C SER A 133 -18.20 5.34 -7.36
N PRO A 134 -17.54 4.26 -7.76
CA PRO A 134 -17.59 3.01 -7.00
C PRO A 134 -17.13 3.22 -5.55
N LYS A 135 -17.68 2.45 -4.62
CA LYS A 135 -17.15 2.38 -3.25
C LYS A 135 -15.80 1.69 -3.28
N GLY A 136 -14.78 2.36 -2.76
CA GLY A 136 -13.42 1.80 -2.72
C GLY A 136 -13.35 0.54 -1.86
N ALA A 137 -12.76 -0.53 -2.41
CA ALA A 137 -12.58 -1.80 -1.73
C ALA A 137 -11.15 -2.33 -1.84
N TYR A 138 -10.24 -1.58 -2.43
CA TYR A 138 -8.86 -1.98 -2.56
C TYR A 138 -7.89 -0.79 -2.61
N GLU A 139 -6.65 -1.06 -2.26
CA GLU A 139 -5.48 -0.21 -2.42
C GLU A 139 -4.50 -0.94 -3.34
N PRO A 140 -4.12 -0.36 -4.51
CA PRO A 140 -3.17 -1.01 -5.40
C PRO A 140 -1.74 -0.86 -4.85
N TRP A 141 -1.02 -1.96 -4.80
CA TRP A 141 0.42 -2.03 -4.62
C TRP A 141 1.03 -2.37 -5.97
N MET A 142 1.40 -1.32 -6.70
CA MET A 142 1.96 -1.42 -8.04
C MET A 142 3.29 -2.13 -7.98
N LEU A 143 3.47 -3.13 -8.83
CA LEU A 143 4.67 -3.95 -8.86
C LEU A 143 5.47 -3.68 -10.13
N PHE A 144 6.74 -3.41 -9.95
CA PHE A 144 7.71 -3.20 -11.02
C PHE A 144 8.90 -4.12 -10.83
N ARG A 145 9.65 -4.35 -11.89
CA ARG A 145 10.90 -5.09 -11.83
C ARG A 145 11.98 -4.35 -12.62
N LYS A 146 13.15 -4.17 -12.03
CA LYS A 146 14.32 -3.78 -12.80
C LYS A 146 14.62 -4.90 -13.80
N PRO A 147 14.88 -4.62 -15.09
CA PRO A 147 15.20 -5.65 -16.08
C PRO A 147 16.28 -6.61 -15.58
N VAL A 148 16.13 -7.88 -15.93
CA VAL A 148 17.18 -8.89 -15.68
C VAL A 148 18.33 -8.66 -16.66
N ASP A 149 19.56 -8.99 -16.26
CA ASP A 149 20.77 -8.91 -17.09
C ASP A 149 21.22 -10.28 -17.62
N THR A 150 20.37 -11.28 -17.47
CA THR A 150 20.62 -12.67 -17.83
C THR A 150 19.56 -13.17 -18.82
N LYS A 151 19.81 -14.29 -19.49
CA LYS A 151 18.88 -14.85 -20.48
C LYS A 151 17.58 -15.36 -19.85
N THR A 152 17.65 -15.83 -18.60
CA THR A 152 16.51 -16.43 -17.90
C THR A 152 16.40 -15.92 -16.48
N VAL A 153 15.17 -15.95 -15.93
CA VAL A 153 14.94 -15.64 -14.51
C VAL A 153 15.70 -16.61 -13.58
N ALA A 154 15.86 -17.88 -13.99
CA ALA A 154 16.60 -18.85 -13.20
C ALA A 154 18.09 -18.48 -13.08
N GLU A 155 18.72 -18.00 -14.17
CA GLU A 155 20.10 -17.49 -14.12
C GLU A 155 20.19 -16.22 -13.26
N ASN A 156 19.22 -15.32 -13.37
CA ASN A 156 19.17 -14.12 -12.56
C ASN A 156 19.05 -14.45 -11.06
N LEU A 157 18.22 -15.44 -10.70
CA LEU A 157 18.08 -15.94 -9.33
C LEU A 157 19.41 -16.51 -8.80
N ARG A 158 20.14 -17.27 -9.60
CA ARG A 158 21.46 -17.83 -9.18
C ARG A 158 22.49 -16.71 -8.97
N ARG A 159 22.49 -15.70 -9.85
CA ARG A 159 23.48 -14.62 -9.83
C ARG A 159 23.14 -13.50 -8.83
N TRP A 160 21.91 -13.01 -8.86
CA TRP A 160 21.50 -11.81 -8.14
C TRP A 160 20.49 -12.06 -7.02
N LYS A 161 19.99 -13.28 -6.86
CA LYS A 161 18.96 -13.66 -5.87
C LYS A 161 17.60 -12.97 -6.09
N THR A 162 17.37 -12.41 -7.27
CA THR A 162 16.20 -11.59 -7.65
C THR A 162 15.62 -12.03 -8.98
N GLY A 163 14.52 -11.40 -9.43
CA GLY A 163 13.89 -11.65 -10.72
C GLY A 163 12.54 -12.36 -10.63
N ALA A 164 12.21 -12.92 -9.46
CA ALA A 164 10.94 -13.59 -9.17
C ALA A 164 10.37 -13.15 -7.82
N LEU A 165 9.17 -13.62 -7.48
CA LEU A 165 8.53 -13.42 -6.18
C LEU A 165 8.54 -14.73 -5.38
N ARG A 166 8.63 -14.62 -4.06
CA ARG A 166 8.55 -15.77 -3.15
C ARG A 166 7.10 -16.21 -3.01
N ARG A 167 6.86 -17.50 -3.17
CA ARG A 167 5.55 -18.12 -2.95
C ARG A 167 5.18 -18.06 -1.46
N LEU A 168 3.89 -18.17 -1.14
CA LEU A 168 3.43 -18.30 0.25
C LEU A 168 3.94 -19.60 0.88
N SER A 169 3.84 -20.71 0.12
CA SER A 169 4.46 -22.01 0.44
C SER A 169 4.93 -22.67 -0.84
N THR A 170 5.52 -23.86 -0.74
CA THR A 170 5.90 -24.67 -1.90
C THR A 170 4.70 -24.86 -2.86
N ASP A 171 3.52 -25.06 -2.32
CA ASP A 171 2.33 -25.41 -3.10
C ASP A 171 1.40 -24.21 -3.38
N LYS A 172 1.52 -23.12 -2.57
CA LYS A 172 0.66 -21.94 -2.69
C LYS A 172 1.43 -20.77 -3.32
N PRO A 173 1.07 -20.29 -4.54
CA PRO A 173 1.65 -19.08 -5.10
C PRO A 173 1.22 -17.83 -4.30
N LEU A 174 1.93 -16.72 -4.52
CA LEU A 174 1.49 -15.40 -4.03
C LEU A 174 0.26 -14.99 -4.84
N PRO A 175 -0.89 -14.68 -4.22
CA PRO A 175 -2.04 -14.12 -4.92
C PRO A 175 -1.81 -12.64 -5.24
N ASP A 176 -2.47 -12.15 -6.28
CA ASP A 176 -2.50 -10.73 -6.65
C ASP A 176 -3.58 -9.94 -5.89
N ALA A 177 -4.46 -10.61 -5.14
CA ALA A 177 -5.46 -10.00 -4.27
C ALA A 177 -5.30 -10.56 -2.84
N ILE A 178 -4.97 -9.68 -1.90
CA ILE A 178 -4.68 -10.07 -0.51
C ILE A 178 -5.71 -9.42 0.41
N PRO A 179 -6.54 -10.21 1.11
CA PRO A 179 -7.43 -9.69 2.14
C PRO A 179 -6.65 -8.96 3.24
N SER A 180 -7.18 -7.81 3.65
CA SER A 180 -6.61 -7.01 4.71
C SER A 180 -7.74 -6.30 5.47
N GLY A 181 -7.45 -5.84 6.66
CA GLY A 181 -8.33 -5.02 7.48
C GLY A 181 -7.76 -3.62 7.71
N ARG A 182 -8.40 -2.89 8.61
CA ARG A 182 -7.81 -1.70 9.22
C ARG A 182 -6.58 -2.10 10.05
N THR A 183 -5.72 -1.15 10.29
CA THR A 183 -4.62 -1.36 11.24
C THR A 183 -5.19 -1.71 12.60
N PRO A 184 -4.79 -2.83 13.22
CA PRO A 184 -5.28 -3.25 14.52
C PRO A 184 -4.94 -2.23 15.63
N LYS A 185 -5.84 -2.04 16.61
CA LYS A 185 -5.61 -1.11 17.73
C LYS A 185 -4.29 -1.36 18.47
N ARG A 186 -3.86 -2.61 18.59
CA ARG A 186 -2.58 -2.98 19.21
C ARG A 186 -1.36 -2.47 18.44
N GLU A 187 -1.47 -2.33 17.12
CA GLU A 187 -0.43 -1.72 16.28
C GLU A 187 -0.52 -0.19 16.36
N GLU A 188 -1.74 0.39 16.32
CA GLU A 188 -1.97 1.82 16.50
C GLU A 188 -1.47 2.33 17.87
N ALA A 189 -1.54 1.50 18.91
CA ALA A 189 -0.98 1.82 20.23
C ALA A 189 0.56 1.89 20.26
N ILE A 190 1.24 1.28 19.28
CA ILE A 190 2.68 1.34 19.13
C ILE A 190 3.09 2.56 18.30
N SER A 191 2.34 2.85 17.24
CA SER A 191 2.58 3.96 16.33
C SER A 191 1.27 4.64 15.94
N ASN A 192 1.16 5.93 16.23
CA ASN A 192 0.03 6.76 15.85
C ASN A 192 0.20 7.41 14.47
N HIS A 193 1.12 6.92 13.66
CA HIS A 193 1.32 7.45 12.30
C HIS A 193 0.05 7.27 11.45
N PRO A 194 -0.42 8.32 10.73
CA PRO A 194 -1.71 8.30 10.03
C PRO A 194 -1.78 7.27 8.91
N CYS A 195 -0.64 6.87 8.35
CA CYS A 195 -0.52 5.90 7.26
C CYS A 195 0.08 4.57 7.72
N LEU A 196 0.01 4.23 9.01
CA LEU A 196 0.49 2.94 9.52
C LEU A 196 -0.21 1.78 8.78
N LYS A 197 0.58 0.90 8.15
CA LYS A 197 0.06 -0.27 7.44
C LYS A 197 0.03 -1.50 8.36
N PRO A 198 -1.04 -2.35 8.28
CA PRO A 198 -1.15 -3.55 9.11
C PRO A 198 0.02 -4.51 8.89
N GLN A 199 0.64 -4.98 9.97
CA GLN A 199 1.79 -5.87 9.93
C GLN A 199 1.48 -7.20 9.23
N HIS A 200 0.26 -7.72 9.37
CA HIS A 200 -0.14 -8.94 8.67
C HIS A 200 0.03 -8.81 7.15
N PHE A 201 -0.50 -7.73 6.56
CA PHE A 201 -0.37 -7.46 5.13
C PHE A 201 1.09 -7.16 4.75
N MET A 202 1.76 -6.30 5.50
CA MET A 202 3.13 -5.89 5.18
C MET A 202 4.12 -7.05 5.18
N ARG A 203 3.98 -8.01 6.10
CA ARG A 203 4.85 -9.20 6.15
C ARG A 203 4.67 -10.11 4.93
N ILE A 204 3.44 -10.24 4.41
CA ILE A 204 3.18 -10.99 3.18
C ILE A 204 3.90 -10.34 2.00
N ILE A 205 3.72 -9.03 1.82
CA ILE A 205 4.33 -8.29 0.71
C ILE A 205 5.85 -8.33 0.82
N VAL A 206 6.40 -7.88 1.94
CA VAL A 206 7.86 -7.78 2.15
C VAL A 206 8.52 -9.14 1.97
N ARG A 207 7.94 -10.21 2.55
CA ARG A 207 8.46 -11.57 2.40
C ARG A 207 8.47 -12.01 0.94
N SER A 208 7.46 -11.63 0.16
CA SER A 208 7.33 -12.04 -1.24
C SER A 208 8.38 -11.42 -2.15
N LEU A 209 8.91 -10.24 -1.82
CA LEU A 209 9.85 -9.50 -2.66
C LEU A 209 11.26 -10.10 -2.71
N LEU A 210 11.65 -10.93 -1.74
CA LEU A 210 12.92 -11.64 -1.73
C LEU A 210 12.69 -13.14 -1.99
N PRO A 211 12.80 -13.59 -3.25
CA PRO A 211 12.37 -14.93 -3.67
C PRO A 211 13.12 -16.07 -2.96
N LEU A 212 14.38 -15.88 -2.62
CA LEU A 212 15.20 -16.88 -1.94
C LEU A 212 15.30 -16.66 -0.42
N GLY A 213 14.60 -15.65 0.11
CA GLY A 213 14.60 -15.37 1.55
C GLY A 213 15.84 -14.64 2.05
N GLU A 214 16.66 -14.13 1.17
CA GLU A 214 17.89 -13.40 1.48
C GLU A 214 18.00 -12.12 0.64
N GLY A 215 18.62 -11.10 1.21
CA GLY A 215 18.80 -9.80 0.53
C GLY A 215 18.44 -8.61 1.42
N MET A 216 18.34 -7.45 0.81
CA MET A 216 18.08 -6.19 1.49
C MET A 216 16.90 -5.47 0.86
N ILE A 217 15.95 -5.06 1.69
CA ILE A 217 14.78 -4.23 1.33
C ILE A 217 15.12 -2.76 1.56
N LEU A 218 14.67 -1.89 0.66
CA LEU A 218 14.71 -0.45 0.83
C LEU A 218 13.27 0.10 0.94
N ASP A 219 13.04 0.97 1.90
CA ASP A 219 11.85 1.83 1.96
C ASP A 219 12.27 3.30 2.02
N PRO A 220 12.22 4.03 0.91
CA PRO A 220 12.63 5.44 0.87
C PRO A 220 11.57 6.41 1.41
N PHE A 221 10.41 5.93 1.87
CA PHE A 221 9.33 6.71 2.49
C PHE A 221 8.76 5.95 3.69
N MET A 222 9.65 5.56 4.62
CA MET A 222 9.27 4.58 5.65
C MET A 222 8.24 5.06 6.66
N GLY A 223 8.03 6.37 6.81
CA GLY A 223 7.15 6.93 7.84
C GLY A 223 7.53 6.40 9.22
N SER A 224 6.60 5.73 9.89
CA SER A 224 6.86 5.06 11.17
C SER A 224 7.42 3.63 11.04
N GLY A 225 7.84 3.20 9.84
CA GLY A 225 8.60 1.97 9.65
C GLY A 225 7.79 0.68 9.50
N SER A 226 6.56 0.73 8.97
CA SER A 226 5.73 -0.49 8.80
C SER A 226 6.40 -1.57 7.95
N SER A 227 7.06 -1.19 6.85
CA SER A 227 7.78 -2.07 5.93
C SER A 227 9.07 -2.61 6.57
N ILE A 228 9.79 -1.76 7.30
CA ILE A 228 11.03 -2.13 8.00
C ILE A 228 10.73 -3.13 9.12
N ALA A 229 9.69 -2.85 9.93
CA ALA A 229 9.23 -3.78 10.98
C ALA A 229 8.79 -5.13 10.40
N ALA A 230 8.12 -5.11 9.24
CA ALA A 230 7.75 -6.35 8.56
C ALA A 230 8.97 -7.13 8.05
N ALA A 231 10.00 -6.43 7.54
CA ALA A 231 11.25 -7.05 7.10
C ALA A 231 11.97 -7.71 8.28
N GLU A 232 12.13 -7.00 9.40
CA GLU A 232 12.72 -7.53 10.63
C GLU A 232 11.95 -8.76 11.13
N ALA A 233 10.61 -8.68 11.17
CA ALA A 233 9.77 -9.78 11.62
C ALA A 233 9.93 -11.08 10.80
N VAL A 234 10.18 -10.96 9.48
CA VAL A 234 10.38 -12.12 8.59
C VAL A 234 11.86 -12.49 8.41
N GLY A 235 12.77 -11.85 9.15
CA GLY A 235 14.20 -12.16 9.18
C GLY A 235 14.99 -11.54 8.02
N TYR A 236 14.53 -10.44 7.44
CA TYR A 236 15.22 -9.74 6.35
C TYR A 236 15.95 -8.50 6.84
N THR A 237 17.04 -8.15 6.17
CA THR A 237 17.69 -6.86 6.36
C THR A 237 16.93 -5.78 5.58
N ALA A 238 16.73 -4.62 6.22
CA ALA A 238 16.07 -3.50 5.58
C ALA A 238 16.73 -2.17 5.93
N THR A 239 16.56 -1.19 5.03
CA THR A 239 16.97 0.20 5.23
C THR A 239 15.78 1.09 4.93
N GLY A 240 15.44 1.98 5.85
CA GLY A 240 14.39 2.97 5.70
C GLY A 240 14.95 4.37 5.66
N LEU A 241 14.33 5.25 4.87
CA LEU A 241 14.59 6.68 4.84
C LEU A 241 13.31 7.42 5.23
N GLU A 242 13.46 8.45 6.05
CA GLU A 242 12.38 9.33 6.45
C GLU A 242 12.90 10.77 6.56
N LEU A 243 12.21 11.70 5.93
CA LEU A 243 12.60 13.09 5.90
C LEU A 243 12.16 13.83 7.18
N ASP A 244 10.99 13.49 7.70
CA ASP A 244 10.46 14.07 8.93
C ASP A 244 11.14 13.47 10.15
N THR A 245 11.81 14.32 10.93
CA THR A 245 12.57 13.90 12.11
C THR A 245 11.69 13.31 13.22
N GLU A 246 10.44 13.75 13.34
CA GLU A 246 9.51 13.22 14.36
C GLU A 246 9.06 11.81 13.97
N TYR A 247 8.72 11.60 12.68
CA TYR A 247 8.39 10.27 12.17
C TYR A 247 9.59 9.34 12.19
N PHE A 248 10.80 9.84 11.90
CA PHE A 248 12.02 9.04 12.06
C PHE A 248 12.21 8.54 13.50
N ARG A 249 12.10 9.45 14.48
CA ARG A 249 12.19 9.08 15.91
C ARG A 249 11.04 8.15 16.36
N LEU A 250 9.86 8.31 15.77
CA LEU A 250 8.75 7.38 15.99
C LEU A 250 9.10 6.00 15.45
N ALA A 251 9.67 5.91 14.23
CA ALA A 251 10.09 4.66 13.61
C ALA A 251 11.12 3.91 14.45
N GLU A 252 12.15 4.58 14.96
CA GLU A 252 13.17 3.96 15.84
C GLU A 252 12.54 3.22 17.04
N ARG A 253 11.47 3.76 17.60
CA ARG A 253 10.75 3.16 18.74
C ARG A 253 9.70 2.13 18.32
N ALA A 254 9.08 2.35 17.16
CA ALA A 254 7.95 1.53 16.71
C ALA A 254 8.41 0.24 16.01
N ILE A 255 9.46 0.29 15.20
CA ILE A 255 9.95 -0.85 14.42
C ILE A 255 10.17 -2.11 15.28
N PRO A 256 11.00 -2.12 16.34
CA PRO A 256 11.25 -3.33 17.10
C PRO A 256 9.99 -3.85 17.80
N ARG A 257 9.08 -2.97 18.21
CA ARG A 257 7.82 -3.34 18.87
C ARG A 257 6.83 -3.94 17.88
N LEU A 258 6.69 -3.37 16.69
CA LEU A 258 5.85 -3.90 15.62
C LEU A 258 6.40 -5.24 15.10
N ALA A 259 7.71 -5.35 14.96
CA ALA A 259 8.37 -6.59 14.53
C ALA A 259 8.16 -7.74 15.53
N ALA A 260 8.13 -7.44 16.81
CA ALA A 260 7.91 -8.43 17.87
C ALA A 260 6.45 -8.91 17.98
N LEU A 261 5.47 -8.18 17.38
CA LEU A 261 4.09 -8.65 17.32
C LEU A 261 3.98 -9.90 16.45
N TYR A 262 3.01 -10.76 16.76
CA TYR A 262 2.67 -11.95 15.96
C TYR A 262 3.90 -12.86 15.68
N PRO A 263 4.54 -13.40 16.71
CA PRO A 263 5.75 -14.21 16.58
C PRO A 263 5.57 -15.45 15.72
N GLU A 264 4.34 -15.95 15.56
CA GLU A 264 3.95 -17.06 14.71
C GLU A 264 4.12 -16.77 13.21
N PHE A 265 4.17 -15.51 12.81
CA PHE A 265 4.36 -15.10 11.41
C PHE A 265 5.82 -14.92 10.98
N LYS A 266 6.78 -15.47 11.70
CA LYS A 266 8.20 -15.39 11.37
C LYS A 266 8.55 -16.19 10.10
N GLY A 267 8.23 -15.64 8.94
CA GLY A 267 8.67 -16.16 7.62
C GLY A 267 8.05 -17.49 7.18
N GLN A 268 7.11 -18.05 7.91
CA GLN A 268 6.42 -19.28 7.55
C GLN A 268 5.28 -19.03 6.56
N ALA A 269 4.87 -20.08 5.83
CA ALA A 269 3.72 -20.05 4.95
C ALA A 269 2.49 -19.58 5.73
N ILE A 270 1.92 -18.44 5.33
CA ILE A 270 0.70 -17.92 5.90
C ILE A 270 -0.43 -18.64 5.18
N ASP A 271 -1.20 -19.44 5.90
CA ASP A 271 -2.51 -19.90 5.42
C ASP A 271 -3.43 -18.68 5.39
N VAL A 272 -3.43 -17.99 4.25
CA VAL A 272 -4.48 -17.02 3.97
C VAL A 272 -5.71 -17.86 3.59
N GLU A 273 -6.47 -18.26 4.59
CA GLU A 273 -7.83 -18.71 4.33
C GLU A 273 -8.58 -17.52 3.76
N LEU A 274 -9.00 -17.63 2.51
CA LEU A 274 -9.89 -16.68 1.84
C LEU A 274 -11.28 -16.58 2.51
N ASN A 275 -11.49 -17.35 3.55
CA ASN A 275 -12.69 -17.34 4.39
C ASN A 275 -12.45 -16.37 5.55
N GLY A 276 -12.97 -15.17 5.39
CA GLY A 276 -12.98 -14.03 6.29
C GLY A 276 -13.24 -14.27 7.78
N SER A 277 -12.29 -14.80 8.51
CA SER A 277 -12.21 -14.68 9.95
C SER A 277 -11.10 -13.70 10.36
N VAL A 278 -11.26 -12.44 9.96
CA VAL A 278 -10.71 -11.33 10.72
C VAL A 278 -11.59 -11.20 11.95
N GLU A 279 -11.02 -11.30 13.15
CA GLU A 279 -11.72 -11.00 14.40
C GLU A 279 -12.58 -9.76 14.21
N ARG A 280 -13.89 -9.95 14.27
CA ARG A 280 -14.88 -8.90 14.15
C ARG A 280 -14.99 -8.23 15.51
N ASP A 281 -14.24 -7.15 15.72
CA ASP A 281 -14.62 -6.18 16.71
C ASP A 281 -15.75 -5.32 16.11
N GLU A 282 -16.97 -5.84 16.32
CA GLU A 282 -18.28 -5.18 16.31
C GLU A 282 -18.84 -4.48 15.06
N PRO A 283 -20.18 -4.24 15.02
CA PRO A 283 -21.02 -5.00 14.10
C PRO A 283 -21.51 -4.16 12.92
N GLN A 284 -21.90 -4.91 11.91
CA GLN A 284 -22.94 -4.59 10.93
C GLN A 284 -22.58 -3.67 9.75
N ASP A 285 -22.40 -4.28 8.59
CA ASP A 285 -23.51 -4.59 7.68
C ASP A 285 -23.10 -5.78 6.81
N GLN A 286 -23.86 -6.83 6.93
CA GLN A 286 -23.73 -8.03 6.12
C GLN A 286 -24.10 -7.68 4.68
N LEU A 287 -23.11 -7.60 3.81
CA LEU A 287 -23.31 -7.87 2.39
C LEU A 287 -22.73 -9.27 2.13
N ALA A 288 -23.63 -10.25 2.24
CA ALA A 288 -23.38 -11.56 1.67
C ALA A 288 -23.11 -11.40 0.17
N LEU A 289 -21.99 -11.91 -0.29
CA LEU A 289 -21.75 -12.14 -1.71
C LEU A 289 -22.76 -13.21 -2.13
N VAL A 290 -23.87 -12.79 -2.70
CA VAL A 290 -24.83 -13.69 -3.37
C VAL A 290 -24.18 -14.05 -4.70
N LEU A 291 -23.58 -15.24 -4.76
CA LEU A 291 -23.31 -15.90 -6.03
C LEU A 291 -24.67 -16.27 -6.61
N VAL A 292 -25.09 -15.51 -7.62
CA VAL A 292 -26.27 -15.88 -8.42
C VAL A 292 -25.83 -17.04 -9.31
N GLU A 293 -26.22 -18.25 -8.93
CA GLU A 293 -26.19 -19.39 -9.86
C GLU A 293 -27.18 -19.10 -10.99
N THR A 294 -26.68 -18.97 -12.20
CA THR A 294 -27.51 -18.92 -13.40
C THR A 294 -28.16 -20.30 -13.61
N PRO A 295 -29.49 -20.36 -13.82
CA PRO A 295 -30.13 -21.62 -14.14
C PRO A 295 -29.63 -22.15 -15.49
N LYS A 296 -29.21 -23.41 -15.51
CA LYS A 296 -28.96 -24.14 -16.75
C LYS A 296 -30.29 -24.32 -17.48
N HIS A 297 -30.40 -23.75 -18.67
CA HIS A 297 -31.33 -24.18 -19.71
C HIS A 297 -30.59 -25.03 -20.72
#